data_e52e3f97278d866499056aec7c7d55d7
#
_entry.id   e52e3f97278d866499056aec7c7d55d7
#
_cell.length_a   1.000
_cell.length_b   1.000
_cell.length_c   1.000
_cell.angle_alpha   90.00
_cell.angle_beta   90.00
_cell.angle_gamma   90.00
#
_symmetry.space_group_name_H-M   'P 1'
#
loop_
_entity.id
_entity.type
_entity.pdbx_description
1 polymer ?
#
loop_
_entity_poly.entity_id
_entity_poly.type
_entity_poly.pdbx_seq_one_letter_code
_entity_poly.pdbx_strand_id
1 'polypeptide(L)'
;MANKVPNISTILILTHCNKSGLPSYLVDLLAKEWKARGIRVIFHHDLGAAVHADVCLVHVDLSIVPPRYIEFASRYPNTINLHITDIRKTSYSRNRVRRGDGYEGPIIVKSSLNSAGDPERRGKPDRRLRSIWERFNRALTRRAPPGLPFQRPSITSKQHYRIFPKRHMLPVGWLDRDDIIVERFRPERHGDNFVLREWYFLGDREHSVCELSNDPVFTSGTHCPALEAPPPEIIRQVRRELRLDYGKIDYGIDCEGVPVVFDVNKTVGLSNPNSERAVKLTRDLAEGLISFLEANVQVQGRFD
;
A
#
# COMPACT_ATOMS: atom_id res chain seq x y z
N MET A 1 -6.26 14.28 -35.92
CA MET A 1 -6.23 12.83 -36.12
C MET A 1 -6.84 12.22 -34.87
N ALA A 2 -7.95 11.46 -34.99
CA ALA A 2 -8.56 10.80 -33.83
C ALA A 2 -7.59 9.73 -33.33
N ASN A 3 -7.05 9.87 -32.13
CA ASN A 3 -6.23 8.86 -31.48
C ASN A 3 -7.07 7.61 -31.35
N LYS A 4 -6.71 6.58 -32.12
CA LYS A 4 -7.36 5.27 -32.04
C LYS A 4 -7.06 4.69 -30.66
N VAL A 5 -8.06 4.61 -29.79
CA VAL A 5 -7.94 3.93 -28.49
C VAL A 5 -7.35 2.54 -28.73
N PRO A 6 -6.25 2.17 -28.09
CA PRO A 6 -5.63 0.86 -28.30
C PRO A 6 -6.66 -0.24 -28.01
N ASN A 7 -6.84 -1.14 -28.98
CA ASN A 7 -7.74 -2.28 -28.80
C ASN A 7 -7.05 -3.30 -27.88
N ILE A 8 -7.41 -3.29 -26.58
CA ILE A 8 -6.85 -4.20 -25.58
C ILE A 8 -7.64 -5.49 -25.63
N SER A 9 -6.96 -6.59 -25.86
CA SER A 9 -7.54 -7.94 -25.85
C SER A 9 -7.17 -8.73 -24.59
N THR A 10 -5.98 -8.48 -24.02
CA THR A 10 -5.45 -9.30 -22.94
C THR A 10 -4.69 -8.46 -21.90
N ILE A 11 -5.04 -8.65 -20.64
CA ILE A 11 -4.32 -8.09 -19.45
C ILE A 11 -3.69 -9.25 -18.67
N LEU A 12 -2.40 -9.14 -18.39
CA LEU A 12 -1.68 -9.99 -17.46
C LEU A 12 -1.61 -9.31 -16.09
N ILE A 13 -2.06 -9.97 -15.04
CA ILE A 13 -1.86 -9.56 -13.66
C ILE A 13 -0.74 -10.41 -13.06
N LEU A 14 0.44 -9.81 -12.91
CA LEU A 14 1.63 -10.49 -12.40
C LEU A 14 1.60 -10.54 -10.88
N THR A 15 1.55 -11.74 -10.30
CA THR A 15 1.53 -11.97 -8.86
C THR A 15 2.80 -12.70 -8.41
N HIS A 16 3.14 -12.64 -7.12
CA HIS A 16 4.34 -13.32 -6.59
C HIS A 16 4.09 -14.75 -6.09
N CYS A 17 2.83 -15.16 -6.02
CA CYS A 17 2.44 -16.50 -5.58
C CYS A 17 1.09 -16.89 -6.17
N ASN A 18 0.74 -18.17 -6.07
CA ASN A 18 -0.59 -18.64 -6.45
C ASN A 18 -1.65 -17.97 -5.54
N LYS A 19 -2.75 -17.50 -6.14
CA LYS A 19 -3.81 -16.74 -5.46
C LYS A 19 -4.69 -17.57 -4.51
N SER A 20 -4.58 -18.88 -4.49
CA SER A 20 -5.38 -19.71 -3.58
C SER A 20 -5.09 -19.34 -2.11
N GLY A 21 -6.12 -18.87 -1.41
CA GLY A 21 -6.04 -18.47 0.00
C GLY A 21 -5.51 -17.06 0.27
N LEU A 22 -5.36 -16.21 -0.75
CA LEU A 22 -5.09 -14.78 -0.57
C LEU A 22 -6.38 -13.99 -0.23
N PRO A 23 -6.27 -12.87 0.50
CA PRO A 23 -7.40 -11.97 0.72
C PRO A 23 -7.91 -11.41 -0.60
N SER A 24 -9.14 -10.88 -0.60
CA SER A 24 -9.70 -10.19 -1.76
C SER A 24 -8.97 -8.87 -2.00
N TYR A 25 -8.49 -8.68 -3.20
CA TYR A 25 -7.87 -7.43 -3.65
C TYR A 25 -8.81 -6.68 -4.60
N LEU A 26 -8.66 -5.36 -4.64
CA LEU A 26 -9.36 -4.53 -5.62
C LEU A 26 -9.10 -4.99 -7.06
N VAL A 27 -7.91 -5.48 -7.37
CA VAL A 27 -7.56 -6.03 -8.68
C VAL A 27 -8.41 -7.23 -9.09
N ASP A 28 -8.97 -7.98 -8.13
CA ASP A 28 -9.89 -9.10 -8.42
C ASP A 28 -11.23 -8.61 -8.95
N LEU A 29 -11.71 -7.49 -8.41
CA LEU A 29 -12.93 -6.84 -8.89
C LEU A 29 -12.68 -6.14 -10.24
N LEU A 30 -11.55 -5.44 -10.39
CA LEU A 30 -11.14 -4.86 -11.67
C LEU A 30 -11.06 -5.94 -12.78
N ALA A 31 -10.50 -7.11 -12.45
CA ALA A 31 -10.43 -8.24 -13.39
C ALA A 31 -11.82 -8.72 -13.82
N LYS A 32 -12.82 -8.72 -12.93
CA LYS A 32 -14.21 -9.04 -13.27
C LYS A 32 -14.82 -8.00 -14.21
N GLU A 33 -14.62 -6.71 -13.91
CA GLU A 33 -15.11 -5.61 -14.76
C GLU A 33 -14.47 -5.66 -16.17
N TRP A 34 -13.16 -5.86 -16.26
CA TRP A 34 -12.48 -5.98 -17.56
C TRP A 34 -12.95 -7.21 -18.34
N LYS A 35 -13.17 -8.36 -17.68
CA LYS A 35 -13.74 -9.56 -18.32
C LYS A 35 -15.17 -9.31 -18.84
N ALA A 36 -16.00 -8.59 -18.07
CA ALA A 36 -17.35 -8.23 -18.50
C ALA A 36 -17.35 -7.32 -19.76
N ARG A 37 -16.25 -6.60 -20.00
CA ARG A 37 -16.01 -5.78 -21.20
C ARG A 37 -15.33 -6.54 -22.34
N GLY A 38 -15.20 -7.87 -22.23
CA GLY A 38 -14.63 -8.73 -23.27
C GLY A 38 -13.10 -8.83 -23.25
N ILE A 39 -12.42 -8.27 -22.24
CA ILE A 39 -10.96 -8.34 -22.12
C ILE A 39 -10.58 -9.64 -21.41
N ARG A 40 -9.64 -10.39 -21.99
CA ARG A 40 -9.07 -11.58 -21.36
C ARG A 40 -8.15 -11.17 -20.23
N VAL A 41 -8.40 -11.65 -19.00
CA VAL A 41 -7.54 -11.36 -17.83
C VAL A 41 -6.89 -12.65 -17.33
N ILE A 42 -5.56 -12.64 -17.24
CA ILE A 42 -4.72 -13.76 -16.83
C ILE A 42 -3.98 -13.39 -15.54
N PHE A 43 -4.17 -14.17 -14.48
CA PHE A 43 -3.30 -14.10 -13.30
C PHE A 43 -2.10 -15.01 -13.48
N HIS A 44 -0.89 -14.48 -13.34
CA HIS A 44 0.33 -15.17 -13.66
C HIS A 44 1.37 -15.01 -12.54
N HIS A 45 2.10 -16.08 -12.22
CA HIS A 45 3.14 -16.08 -11.17
C HIS A 45 4.41 -16.84 -11.59
N ASP A 46 4.38 -17.55 -12.73
CA ASP A 46 5.53 -18.28 -13.26
C ASP A 46 6.36 -17.39 -14.17
N LEU A 47 7.51 -16.94 -13.70
CA LEU A 47 8.39 -16.07 -14.47
C LEU A 47 9.14 -16.78 -15.61
N GLY A 48 9.13 -18.14 -15.64
CA GLY A 48 9.73 -18.95 -16.69
C GLY A 48 8.84 -19.09 -17.93
N ALA A 49 7.51 -18.91 -17.80
CA ALA A 49 6.56 -19.05 -18.89
C ALA A 49 6.24 -17.69 -19.54
N ALA A 50 6.43 -17.60 -20.86
CA ALA A 50 6.01 -16.42 -21.63
C ALA A 50 4.49 -16.45 -21.83
N VAL A 51 3.82 -15.32 -21.53
CA VAL A 51 2.39 -15.11 -21.76
C VAL A 51 2.20 -13.87 -22.60
N HIS A 52 1.51 -13.98 -23.75
CA HIS A 52 1.21 -12.82 -24.57
C HIS A 52 0.11 -11.97 -23.90
N ALA A 53 0.36 -10.67 -23.72
CA ALA A 53 -0.62 -9.70 -23.23
C ALA A 53 -0.28 -8.29 -23.72
N ASP A 54 -1.32 -7.47 -23.89
CA ASP A 54 -1.18 -6.07 -24.33
C ASP A 54 -0.77 -5.16 -23.16
N VAL A 55 -1.17 -5.57 -21.94
CA VAL A 55 -0.89 -4.84 -20.68
C VAL A 55 -0.45 -5.82 -19.62
N CYS A 56 0.60 -5.46 -18.87
CA CYS A 56 1.00 -6.14 -17.64
C CYS A 56 0.69 -5.23 -16.45
N LEU A 57 0.05 -5.75 -15.40
CA LEU A 57 -0.12 -5.07 -14.13
C LEU A 57 0.74 -5.77 -13.07
N VAL A 58 1.71 -5.07 -12.50
CA VAL A 58 2.58 -5.60 -11.45
C VAL A 58 1.83 -5.60 -10.12
N HIS A 59 1.25 -6.76 -9.76
CA HIS A 59 0.51 -6.99 -8.52
C HIS A 59 1.30 -7.92 -7.57
N VAL A 60 2.56 -7.57 -7.34
CA VAL A 60 3.44 -8.28 -6.42
C VAL A 60 3.22 -7.73 -5.02
N ASP A 61 2.50 -8.46 -4.17
CA ASP A 61 2.14 -8.05 -2.81
C ASP A 61 3.31 -8.26 -1.83
N LEU A 62 4.38 -7.48 -2.05
CA LEU A 62 5.57 -7.39 -1.20
C LEU A 62 5.94 -5.92 -1.08
N SER A 63 6.46 -5.49 0.06
CA SER A 63 6.89 -4.10 0.27
C SER A 63 8.04 -3.71 -0.66
N ILE A 64 8.92 -4.67 -0.97
CA ILE A 64 9.96 -4.54 -2.01
C ILE A 64 9.68 -5.57 -3.09
N VAL A 65 9.53 -5.12 -4.33
CA VAL A 65 9.37 -6.00 -5.49
C VAL A 65 10.74 -6.56 -5.88
N PRO A 66 10.94 -7.89 -5.88
CA PRO A 66 12.20 -8.47 -6.34
C PRO A 66 12.47 -8.13 -7.81
N PRO A 67 13.73 -7.80 -8.20
CA PRO A 67 14.09 -7.34 -9.55
C PRO A 67 13.58 -8.24 -10.68
N ARG A 68 13.59 -9.56 -10.48
CA ARG A 68 13.12 -10.55 -11.46
C ARG A 68 11.68 -10.32 -11.94
N TYR A 69 10.78 -9.76 -11.09
CA TYR A 69 9.41 -9.44 -11.48
C TYR A 69 9.36 -8.19 -12.36
N ILE A 70 10.22 -7.22 -12.08
CA ILE A 70 10.35 -6.02 -12.90
C ILE A 70 10.95 -6.36 -14.27
N GLU A 71 12.00 -7.19 -14.31
CA GLU A 71 12.60 -7.70 -15.54
C GLU A 71 11.59 -8.49 -16.39
N PHE A 72 10.75 -9.30 -15.77
CA PHE A 72 9.67 -9.99 -16.47
C PHE A 72 8.63 -9.01 -17.02
N ALA A 73 8.16 -8.07 -16.18
CA ALA A 73 7.13 -7.12 -16.53
C ALA A 73 7.58 -6.11 -17.60
N SER A 74 8.88 -5.74 -17.64
CA SER A 74 9.44 -4.81 -18.63
C SER A 74 9.43 -5.34 -20.07
N ARG A 75 9.12 -6.62 -20.27
CA ARG A 75 8.96 -7.22 -21.61
C ARG A 75 7.63 -6.84 -22.27
N TYR A 76 6.69 -6.27 -21.50
CA TYR A 76 5.37 -5.89 -22.01
C TYR A 76 5.37 -4.41 -22.43
N PRO A 77 4.68 -4.08 -23.55
CA PRO A 77 4.70 -2.71 -24.09
C PRO A 77 4.07 -1.69 -23.13
N ASN A 78 3.08 -2.12 -22.35
CA ASN A 78 2.39 -1.30 -21.37
C ASN A 78 2.39 -2.00 -20.02
N THR A 79 3.05 -1.41 -19.03
CA THR A 79 3.15 -2.02 -17.71
C THR A 79 2.74 -1.05 -16.61
N ILE A 80 1.62 -1.36 -15.94
CA ILE A 80 1.12 -0.61 -14.78
C ILE A 80 1.98 -0.96 -13.56
N ASN A 81 2.41 0.05 -12.81
CA ASN A 81 3.27 -0.07 -11.62
C ASN A 81 4.67 -0.66 -11.89
N LEU A 82 5.21 -0.48 -13.10
CA LEU A 82 6.57 -0.94 -13.43
C LEU A 82 7.63 -0.28 -12.55
N HIS A 83 7.45 0.97 -12.22
CA HIS A 83 8.49 1.80 -11.59
C HIS A 83 8.42 1.83 -10.06
N ILE A 84 7.32 1.37 -9.45
CA ILE A 84 7.17 1.32 -8.00
C ILE A 84 7.70 0.01 -7.43
N THR A 85 8.97 0.00 -7.03
CA THR A 85 9.66 -1.19 -6.55
C THR A 85 9.74 -1.27 -5.02
N ASP A 86 9.63 -0.16 -4.30
CA ASP A 86 9.73 -0.09 -2.84
C ASP A 86 8.63 0.81 -2.26
N ILE A 87 7.72 0.22 -1.49
CA ILE A 87 6.66 0.90 -0.75
C ILE A 87 6.85 0.80 0.77
N ARG A 88 8.07 0.54 1.24
CA ARG A 88 8.35 0.65 2.67
C ARG A 88 8.12 2.08 3.14
N LYS A 89 7.56 2.23 4.34
CA LYS A 89 7.31 3.56 4.92
C LYS A 89 8.57 4.41 5.01
N THR A 90 9.73 3.78 5.15
CA THR A 90 11.03 4.46 5.17
C THR A 90 11.44 5.08 3.83
N SER A 91 10.87 4.65 2.71
CA SER A 91 11.21 5.17 1.37
C SER A 91 10.42 6.43 0.99
N TYR A 92 9.20 6.63 1.53
CA TYR A 92 8.35 7.76 1.14
C TYR A 92 7.94 8.70 2.28
N SER A 93 8.04 8.25 3.56
CA SER A 93 7.55 9.08 4.67
C SER A 93 8.40 10.32 4.89
N ARG A 94 7.77 11.48 4.73
CA ARG A 94 8.33 12.80 5.06
C ARG A 94 8.15 13.16 6.55
N ASN A 95 7.42 12.33 7.29
CA ASN A 95 7.05 12.55 8.68
C ASN A 95 7.95 11.78 9.67
N ARG A 96 9.03 11.17 9.17
CA ARG A 96 9.96 10.35 9.94
C ARG A 96 10.72 11.18 10.97
N VAL A 97 10.81 10.66 12.21
CA VAL A 97 11.67 11.19 13.26
C VAL A 97 13.06 10.59 13.12
N ARG A 98 14.09 11.45 13.12
CA ARG A 98 15.51 11.06 12.98
C ARG A 98 16.31 11.52 14.20
N ARG A 99 17.48 10.92 14.40
CA ARG A 99 18.42 11.44 15.40
C ARG A 99 18.78 12.89 15.08
N GLY A 100 18.74 13.75 16.09
CA GLY A 100 19.18 15.15 15.96
C GLY A 100 18.18 16.09 15.28
N ASP A 101 16.94 15.66 14.95
CA ASP A 101 15.94 16.55 14.34
C ASP A 101 15.22 17.50 15.33
N GLY A 102 15.56 17.40 16.63
CA GLY A 102 15.02 18.27 17.68
C GLY A 102 13.53 18.05 18.00
N TYR A 103 12.84 17.11 17.35
CA TYR A 103 11.43 16.87 17.62
C TYR A 103 11.21 16.15 18.96
N GLU A 104 10.40 16.71 19.85
CA GLU A 104 10.10 16.18 21.19
C GLU A 104 8.61 15.84 21.39
N GLY A 105 7.78 16.06 20.38
CA GLY A 105 6.33 15.83 20.43
C GLY A 105 5.93 14.35 20.38
N PRO A 106 4.61 14.09 20.20
CA PRO A 106 4.07 12.74 20.13
C PRO A 106 4.59 11.99 18.89
N ILE A 107 4.88 10.70 19.07
CA ILE A 107 5.40 9.83 18.02
C ILE A 107 4.58 8.55 17.90
N ILE A 108 4.56 7.98 16.70
CA ILE A 108 4.01 6.66 16.44
C ILE A 108 5.11 5.75 15.88
N VAL A 109 5.16 4.51 16.38
CA VAL A 109 6.07 3.47 15.91
C VAL A 109 5.28 2.43 15.13
N LYS A 110 5.67 2.23 13.88
CA LYS A 110 5.02 1.32 12.93
C LYS A 110 6.04 0.32 12.37
N SER A 111 5.56 -0.78 11.78
CA SER A 111 6.42 -1.58 10.89
C SER A 111 6.84 -0.72 9.69
N SER A 112 8.10 -0.84 9.25
CA SER A 112 8.56 -0.23 8.00
C SER A 112 7.88 -0.86 6.77
N LEU A 113 7.46 -2.12 6.90
CA LEU A 113 6.83 -2.89 5.82
C LEU A 113 5.34 -2.54 5.67
N ASN A 114 4.82 -2.68 4.46
CA ASN A 114 3.39 -2.58 4.19
C ASN A 114 2.62 -3.70 4.92
N SER A 115 1.38 -3.42 5.36
CA SER A 115 0.55 -4.37 6.13
C SER A 115 1.29 -5.06 7.27
N ALA A 116 2.21 -4.33 7.93
CA ALA A 116 3.11 -4.84 8.98
C ALA A 116 3.90 -6.11 8.56
N GLY A 117 4.21 -6.27 7.28
CA GLY A 117 4.97 -7.40 6.72
C GLY A 117 4.18 -8.70 6.66
N ASP A 118 2.85 -8.66 6.67
CA ASP A 118 2.03 -9.87 6.55
C ASP A 118 2.22 -10.60 5.22
N PRO A 119 2.28 -9.92 4.05
CA PRO A 119 2.57 -10.57 2.77
C PRO A 119 3.91 -11.28 2.73
N GLU A 120 4.96 -10.68 3.30
CA GLU A 120 6.31 -11.27 3.38
C GLU A 120 6.34 -12.54 4.24
N ARG A 121 5.43 -12.66 5.19
CA ARG A 121 5.32 -13.86 6.05
C ARG A 121 4.52 -14.99 5.42
N ARG A 122 3.54 -14.67 4.55
CA ARG A 122 2.68 -15.69 3.91
C ARG A 122 3.47 -16.59 2.94
N GLY A 123 4.48 -16.05 2.26
CA GLY A 123 5.29 -16.77 1.26
C GLY A 123 6.40 -17.66 1.81
N LYS A 124 6.59 -17.76 3.13
CA LYS A 124 7.65 -18.58 3.72
C LYS A 124 7.14 -19.98 4.06
N PRO A 125 7.80 -21.07 3.59
CA PRO A 125 7.28 -22.45 3.72
C PRO A 125 7.20 -23.00 5.15
N ASP A 126 7.69 -22.30 6.17
CA ASP A 126 7.89 -22.88 7.50
C ASP A 126 7.04 -22.21 8.59
N ARG A 127 5.69 -22.29 8.44
CA ARG A 127 4.75 -21.86 9.50
C ARG A 127 4.89 -22.64 10.80
N ARG A 128 5.25 -23.95 10.77
CA ARG A 128 5.31 -24.80 11.97
C ARG A 128 6.53 -24.54 12.83
N LEU A 129 7.73 -24.49 12.26
CA LEU A 129 8.97 -24.21 13.01
C LEU A 129 8.97 -22.78 13.55
N ARG A 130 8.44 -21.82 12.77
CA ARG A 130 8.36 -20.42 13.20
C ARG A 130 7.38 -20.23 14.36
N SER A 131 6.23 -20.91 14.36
CA SER A 131 5.26 -20.85 15.47
C SER A 131 5.85 -21.40 16.78
N ILE A 132 6.70 -22.43 16.69
CA ILE A 132 7.41 -22.99 17.84
C ILE A 132 8.46 -22.00 18.34
N TRP A 133 9.25 -21.39 17.45
CA TRP A 133 10.26 -20.38 17.78
C TRP A 133 9.65 -19.09 18.36
N GLU A 134 8.54 -18.62 17.78
CA GLU A 134 7.80 -17.45 18.28
C GLU A 134 7.13 -17.75 19.64
N ARG A 135 6.63 -18.96 19.87
CA ARG A 135 6.11 -19.39 21.18
C ARG A 135 7.23 -19.52 22.22
N PHE A 136 8.38 -20.05 21.81
CA PHE A 136 9.56 -20.17 22.68
C PHE A 136 10.12 -18.78 23.05
N ASN A 137 10.28 -17.89 22.09
CA ASN A 137 10.67 -16.50 22.33
C ASN A 137 9.65 -15.74 23.18
N ARG A 138 8.34 -15.96 22.98
CA ARG A 138 7.28 -15.36 23.79
C ARG A 138 7.29 -15.89 25.23
N ALA A 139 7.65 -17.14 25.43
CA ALA A 139 7.80 -17.73 26.76
C ALA A 139 9.03 -17.17 27.49
N LEU A 140 10.14 -16.99 26.76
CA LEU A 140 11.37 -16.37 27.29
C LEU A 140 11.16 -14.90 27.63
N THR A 141 10.46 -14.14 26.79
CA THR A 141 10.19 -12.70 27.00
C THR A 141 9.20 -12.43 28.13
N ARG A 142 8.30 -13.38 28.47
CA ARG A 142 7.41 -13.29 29.63
C ARG A 142 8.14 -13.45 30.97
N ARG A 143 9.33 -14.07 31.00
CA ARG A 143 10.12 -14.31 32.20
C ARG A 143 11.32 -13.35 32.36
N ALA A 144 11.56 -12.46 31.39
CA ALA A 144 12.65 -11.51 31.47
C ALA A 144 12.26 -10.29 32.34
N PRO A 145 13.10 -9.84 33.26
CA PRO A 145 12.84 -8.65 34.05
C PRO A 145 12.74 -7.41 33.15
N PRO A 146 11.89 -6.41 33.51
CA PRO A 146 11.76 -5.18 32.74
C PRO A 146 13.10 -4.45 32.73
N GLY A 147 13.64 -4.15 31.54
CA GLY A 147 14.87 -3.36 31.37
C GLY A 147 16.00 -4.04 30.58
N LEU A 148 15.86 -5.30 30.18
CA LEU A 148 16.88 -5.93 29.32
C LEU A 148 16.75 -5.47 27.86
N PRO A 149 17.88 -5.11 27.18
CA PRO A 149 17.89 -4.59 25.81
C PRO A 149 17.45 -5.61 24.72
N PHE A 150 17.15 -6.86 25.10
CA PHE A 150 16.81 -7.95 24.20
C PHE A 150 15.32 -8.06 23.82
N GLN A 151 14.44 -7.29 24.43
CA GLN A 151 13.02 -7.29 24.06
C GLN A 151 12.79 -6.37 22.86
N ARG A 152 13.07 -6.85 21.66
CA ARG A 152 12.64 -6.22 20.41
C ARG A 152 11.22 -6.70 20.09
N PRO A 153 10.15 -5.98 20.47
CA PRO A 153 8.80 -6.38 20.10
C PRO A 153 8.72 -6.36 18.57
N SER A 154 8.41 -7.51 17.98
CA SER A 154 8.17 -7.61 16.55
C SER A 154 6.82 -6.96 16.24
N ILE A 155 6.80 -5.93 15.39
CA ILE A 155 5.57 -5.30 14.90
C ILE A 155 5.07 -6.12 13.71
N THR A 156 4.17 -7.07 13.98
CA THR A 156 3.64 -8.01 13.00
C THR A 156 2.17 -7.77 12.64
N SER A 157 1.54 -6.76 13.23
CA SER A 157 0.19 -6.31 12.90
C SER A 157 0.04 -4.82 13.24
N LYS A 158 -0.99 -4.16 12.69
CA LYS A 158 -1.33 -2.77 13.06
C LYS A 158 -1.63 -2.61 14.55
N GLN A 159 -2.19 -3.63 15.21
CA GLN A 159 -2.46 -3.64 16.66
C GLN A 159 -1.20 -3.52 17.52
N HIS A 160 -0.02 -3.80 16.95
CA HIS A 160 1.27 -3.64 17.63
C HIS A 160 1.89 -2.25 17.44
N TYR A 161 1.22 -1.35 16.71
CA TYR A 161 1.68 0.04 16.61
C TYR A 161 1.61 0.70 17.99
N ARG A 162 2.58 1.54 18.28
CA ARG A 162 2.68 2.20 19.59
C ARG A 162 2.80 3.69 19.43
N ILE A 163 1.98 4.41 20.19
CA ILE A 163 2.02 5.87 20.27
C ILE A 163 2.66 6.24 21.62
N PHE A 164 3.66 7.11 21.56
CA PHE A 164 4.30 7.68 22.73
C PHE A 164 4.00 9.17 22.76
N PRO A 165 3.56 9.72 23.93
CA PRO A 165 3.25 11.14 24.06
C PRO A 165 4.43 12.07 23.78
N LYS A 166 5.66 11.59 24.02
CA LYS A 166 6.90 12.34 23.82
C LYS A 166 8.01 11.43 23.28
N ARG A 167 8.89 11.99 22.45
CA ARG A 167 10.01 11.26 21.83
C ARG A 167 10.94 10.60 22.86
N HIS A 168 11.27 11.26 23.96
CA HIS A 168 12.21 10.70 24.97
C HIS A 168 11.67 9.42 25.65
N MET A 169 10.38 9.10 25.50
CA MET A 169 9.78 7.84 25.97
C MET A 169 10.06 6.67 25.04
N LEU A 170 10.65 6.92 23.86
CA LEU A 170 11.02 5.87 22.93
C LEU A 170 12.18 5.05 23.51
N PRO A 171 12.10 3.70 23.52
CA PRO A 171 13.20 2.87 23.97
C PRO A 171 14.50 3.12 23.20
N VAL A 172 15.63 3.07 23.90
CA VAL A 172 16.97 3.28 23.32
C VAL A 172 17.20 2.32 22.15
N GLY A 173 17.76 2.85 21.04
CA GLY A 173 18.08 2.07 19.83
C GLY A 173 16.91 1.82 18.88
N TRP A 174 15.67 2.24 19.19
CA TRP A 174 14.54 2.04 18.28
C TRP A 174 14.63 2.91 17.03
N LEU A 175 15.26 4.07 17.08
CA LEU A 175 15.49 4.92 15.91
C LEU A 175 16.46 4.30 14.88
N ASP A 176 17.26 3.30 15.30
CA ASP A 176 18.29 2.67 14.46
C ASP A 176 17.82 1.32 13.86
N ARG A 177 16.56 0.96 14.08
CA ARG A 177 16.01 -0.30 13.59
C ARG A 177 15.50 -0.14 12.16
N ASP A 178 15.79 -1.13 11.31
CA ASP A 178 15.34 -1.15 9.91
C ASP A 178 13.94 -1.76 9.72
N ASP A 179 13.48 -2.56 10.70
CA ASP A 179 12.18 -3.23 10.64
C ASP A 179 11.02 -2.35 11.08
N ILE A 180 11.31 -1.18 11.68
CA ILE A 180 10.32 -0.20 12.12
C ILE A 180 10.60 1.19 11.55
N ILE A 181 9.58 2.03 11.60
CA ILE A 181 9.70 3.47 11.38
C ILE A 181 9.11 4.20 12.58
N VAL A 182 9.78 5.27 13.00
CA VAL A 182 9.28 6.22 13.99
C VAL A 182 8.86 7.47 13.25
N GLU A 183 7.60 7.86 13.40
CA GLU A 183 7.04 9.04 12.74
C GLU A 183 6.46 9.99 13.79
N ARG A 184 6.41 11.28 13.48
CA ARG A 184 5.63 12.25 14.24
C ARG A 184 4.18 11.81 14.22
N PHE A 185 3.52 11.76 15.38
CA PHE A 185 2.10 11.41 15.45
C PHE A 185 1.27 12.67 15.22
N ARG A 186 0.78 12.81 13.99
CA ARG A 186 0.02 13.97 13.49
C ARG A 186 -1.30 13.51 12.88
N PRO A 187 -2.26 13.03 13.68
CA PRO A 187 -3.53 12.56 13.18
C PRO A 187 -4.43 13.72 12.77
N GLU A 188 -5.29 13.49 11.77
CA GLU A 188 -6.45 14.33 11.53
C GLU A 188 -7.56 14.01 12.55
N ARG A 189 -8.32 15.02 12.98
CA ARG A 189 -9.43 14.88 13.89
C ARG A 189 -10.70 15.56 13.38
N HIS A 190 -11.86 14.94 13.69
CA HIS A 190 -13.17 15.52 13.51
C HIS A 190 -13.99 15.25 14.78
N GLY A 191 -14.17 16.26 15.62
CA GLY A 191 -14.66 16.08 16.99
C GLY A 191 -13.77 15.11 17.79
N ASP A 192 -14.40 14.12 18.41
CA ASP A 192 -13.69 13.10 19.19
C ASP A 192 -13.09 11.98 18.34
N ASN A 193 -13.40 11.94 17.04
CA ASN A 193 -12.93 10.89 16.14
C ASN A 193 -11.62 11.27 15.46
N PHE A 194 -10.84 10.24 15.12
CA PHE A 194 -9.75 10.31 14.15
C PHE A 194 -10.30 10.15 12.73
N VAL A 195 -9.65 10.75 11.76
CA VAL A 195 -10.03 10.74 10.34
C VAL A 195 -8.96 10.01 9.55
N LEU A 196 -9.38 9.10 8.68
CA LEU A 196 -8.56 8.49 7.66
C LEU A 196 -9.12 8.86 6.30
N ARG A 197 -8.29 9.43 5.44
CA ARG A 197 -8.59 9.70 4.05
C ARG A 197 -7.89 8.66 3.19
N GLU A 198 -8.63 8.02 2.32
CA GLU A 198 -8.13 7.02 1.39
C GLU A 198 -8.34 7.53 -0.04
N TRP A 199 -7.27 7.61 -0.79
CA TRP A 199 -7.30 8.00 -2.19
C TRP A 199 -6.91 6.83 -3.07
N TYR A 200 -7.88 6.31 -3.83
CA TYR A 200 -7.74 5.22 -4.79
C TYR A 200 -7.56 5.77 -6.19
N PHE A 201 -6.75 5.13 -7.02
CA PHE A 201 -6.53 5.57 -8.40
C PHE A 201 -6.05 4.46 -9.34
N LEU A 202 -6.38 4.62 -10.64
CA LEU A 202 -5.80 3.91 -11.78
C LEU A 202 -5.84 4.85 -12.99
N GLY A 203 -4.68 5.12 -13.61
CA GLY A 203 -4.59 6.11 -14.67
C GLY A 203 -5.07 7.50 -14.18
N ASP A 204 -6.01 8.11 -14.90
CA ASP A 204 -6.64 9.39 -14.52
C ASP A 204 -7.87 9.25 -13.62
N ARG A 205 -8.36 8.02 -13.45
CA ARG A 205 -9.52 7.76 -12.59
C ARG A 205 -9.11 7.72 -11.13
N GLU A 206 -9.90 8.36 -10.29
CA GLU A 206 -9.64 8.47 -8.87
C GLU A 206 -10.94 8.44 -8.05
N HIS A 207 -10.81 7.98 -6.82
CA HIS A 207 -11.91 7.92 -5.87
C HIS A 207 -11.40 8.22 -4.47
N SER A 208 -12.02 9.17 -3.78
CA SER A 208 -11.69 9.53 -2.39
C SER A 208 -12.72 8.94 -1.45
N VAL A 209 -12.24 8.40 -0.33
CA VAL A 209 -13.06 7.85 0.75
C VAL A 209 -12.59 8.47 2.05
N CYS A 210 -13.51 8.75 2.97
CA CYS A 210 -13.21 9.21 4.32
C CYS A 210 -13.81 8.26 5.35
N GLU A 211 -13.03 7.87 6.34
CA GLU A 211 -13.44 7.02 7.45
C GLU A 211 -13.15 7.68 8.79
N LEU A 212 -14.05 7.47 9.77
CA LEU A 212 -13.93 7.91 11.15
C LEU A 212 -13.70 6.72 12.07
N SER A 213 -12.86 6.89 13.08
CA SER A 213 -12.60 5.89 14.13
C SER A 213 -12.28 6.56 15.47
N ASN A 214 -12.66 5.92 16.57
CA ASN A 214 -12.23 6.31 17.91
C ASN A 214 -10.77 5.89 18.20
N ASP A 215 -10.21 4.96 17.38
CA ASP A 215 -8.83 4.50 17.49
C ASP A 215 -7.97 5.22 16.44
N PRO A 216 -6.83 5.83 16.83
CA PRO A 216 -5.92 6.45 15.88
C PRO A 216 -5.23 5.46 14.94
N VAL A 217 -5.23 4.17 15.26
CA VAL A 217 -4.74 3.09 14.41
C VAL A 217 -5.93 2.38 13.77
N PHE A 218 -6.27 2.79 12.55
CA PHE A 218 -7.43 2.26 11.85
C PHE A 218 -7.31 0.77 11.56
N THR A 219 -8.08 -0.04 12.27
CA THR A 219 -8.36 -1.46 11.98
C THR A 219 -9.77 -1.64 11.44
N SER A 220 -10.67 -0.71 11.76
CA SER A 220 -12.02 -0.55 11.23
C SER A 220 -12.38 0.94 11.34
N GLY A 221 -13.27 1.39 10.48
CA GLY A 221 -13.77 2.77 10.49
C GLY A 221 -15.23 2.83 10.04
N THR A 222 -15.88 3.95 10.33
CA THR A 222 -17.22 4.29 9.83
C THR A 222 -17.06 5.25 8.66
N HIS A 223 -17.63 4.89 7.51
CA HIS A 223 -17.63 5.74 6.32
C HIS A 223 -18.30 7.09 6.57
N CYS A 224 -17.64 8.19 6.17
CA CYS A 224 -18.11 9.56 6.36
C CYS A 224 -18.06 10.34 5.03
N PRO A 225 -19.10 10.23 4.17
CA PRO A 225 -19.14 10.91 2.87
C PRO A 225 -19.05 12.43 2.97
N ALA A 226 -19.52 13.02 4.07
CA ALA A 226 -19.52 14.48 4.26
C ALA A 226 -18.12 15.08 4.34
N LEU A 227 -17.08 14.27 4.63
CA LEU A 227 -15.68 14.69 4.70
C LEU A 227 -14.86 14.28 3.47
N GLU A 228 -15.49 13.62 2.49
CA GLU A 228 -14.80 13.26 1.26
C GLU A 228 -14.45 14.51 0.44
N ALA A 229 -13.21 14.55 -0.01
CA ALA A 229 -12.68 15.62 -0.84
C ALA A 229 -11.58 15.08 -1.74
N PRO A 230 -11.32 15.69 -2.90
CA PRO A 230 -10.15 15.38 -3.70
C PRO A 230 -8.86 15.54 -2.87
N PRO A 231 -7.84 14.70 -3.13
CA PRO A 231 -6.59 14.79 -2.37
C PRO A 231 -5.88 16.11 -2.65
N PRO A 232 -5.24 16.72 -1.62
CA PRO A 232 -4.39 17.89 -1.80
C PRO A 232 -3.26 17.62 -2.79
N GLU A 233 -2.76 18.68 -3.45
CA GLU A 233 -1.71 18.57 -4.46
C GLU A 233 -0.42 17.89 -3.94
N ILE A 234 -0.08 18.09 -2.68
CA ILE A 234 1.07 17.44 -2.05
C ILE A 234 0.92 15.90 -2.01
N ILE A 235 -0.31 15.37 -1.88
CA ILE A 235 -0.58 13.92 -1.92
C ILE A 235 -0.48 13.42 -3.37
N ARG A 236 -0.98 14.20 -4.35
CA ARG A 236 -0.79 13.91 -5.78
C ARG A 236 0.68 13.89 -6.17
N GLN A 237 1.47 14.79 -5.61
CA GLN A 237 2.91 14.84 -5.82
C GLN A 237 3.59 13.55 -5.31
N VAL A 238 3.21 13.03 -4.14
CA VAL A 238 3.74 11.75 -3.63
C VAL A 238 3.46 10.61 -4.61
N ARG A 239 2.24 10.52 -5.18
CA ARG A 239 1.92 9.54 -6.23
C ARG A 239 2.86 9.65 -7.43
N ARG A 240 3.09 10.88 -7.94
CA ARG A 240 3.99 11.11 -9.08
C ARG A 240 5.45 10.76 -8.77
N GLU A 241 5.96 11.15 -7.61
CA GLU A 241 7.32 10.82 -7.17
C GLU A 241 7.55 9.32 -7.07
N LEU A 242 6.54 8.58 -6.58
CA LEU A 242 6.55 7.13 -6.49
C LEU A 242 6.29 6.44 -7.83
N ARG A 243 5.88 7.17 -8.87
CA ARG A 243 5.46 6.62 -10.17
C ARG A 243 4.41 5.51 -10.01
N LEU A 244 3.40 5.78 -9.19
CA LEU A 244 2.36 4.83 -8.86
C LEU A 244 1.16 5.03 -9.79
N ASP A 245 0.97 4.11 -10.75
CA ASP A 245 -0.09 4.19 -11.74
C ASP A 245 -1.43 3.72 -11.19
N TYR A 246 -1.39 2.65 -10.37
CA TYR A 246 -2.51 2.01 -9.69
C TYR A 246 -2.19 1.80 -8.22
N GLY A 247 -3.13 2.17 -7.35
CA GLY A 247 -2.96 1.95 -5.92
C GLY A 247 -3.88 2.76 -5.04
N LYS A 248 -3.47 2.87 -3.78
CA LYS A 248 -4.14 3.66 -2.75
C LYS A 248 -3.10 4.40 -1.90
N ILE A 249 -3.40 5.65 -1.55
CA ILE A 249 -2.64 6.41 -0.55
C ILE A 249 -3.56 6.74 0.61
N ASP A 250 -3.16 6.34 1.81
CA ASP A 250 -3.80 6.66 3.08
C ASP A 250 -3.14 7.90 3.67
N TYR A 251 -3.93 8.93 3.98
CA TYR A 251 -3.42 10.19 4.51
C TYR A 251 -4.41 10.83 5.48
N GLY A 252 -4.00 11.88 6.14
CA GLY A 252 -4.84 12.79 6.92
C GLY A 252 -4.35 14.22 6.78
N ILE A 253 -5.13 15.17 7.27
CA ILE A 253 -4.77 16.59 7.36
C ILE A 253 -4.66 16.93 8.85
N ASP A 254 -3.48 17.29 9.32
CA ASP A 254 -3.28 17.57 10.74
C ASP A 254 -3.92 18.89 11.19
N CYS A 255 -3.80 19.21 12.47
CA CYS A 255 -4.37 20.43 13.08
C CYS A 255 -3.78 21.73 12.53
N GLU A 256 -2.65 21.68 11.82
CA GLU A 256 -2.01 22.82 11.15
C GLU A 256 -2.44 22.91 9.67
N GLY A 257 -3.32 22.03 9.21
CA GLY A 257 -3.75 21.94 7.80
C GLY A 257 -2.73 21.25 6.89
N VAL A 258 -1.73 20.57 7.45
CA VAL A 258 -0.66 19.91 6.67
C VAL A 258 -1.06 18.48 6.34
N PRO A 259 -1.08 18.08 5.06
CA PRO A 259 -1.33 16.69 4.66
C PRO A 259 -0.18 15.76 5.09
N VAL A 260 -0.53 14.64 5.71
CA VAL A 260 0.40 13.63 6.22
C VAL A 260 0.07 12.27 5.63
N VAL A 261 1.01 11.66 4.88
CA VAL A 261 0.85 10.30 4.34
C VAL A 261 1.04 9.28 5.44
N PHE A 262 0.09 8.36 5.58
CA PHE A 262 0.12 7.29 6.58
C PHE A 262 0.55 5.94 6.00
N ASP A 263 0.09 5.62 4.77
CA ASP A 263 0.42 4.38 4.08
C ASP A 263 0.30 4.53 2.56
N VAL A 264 1.06 3.73 1.81
CA VAL A 264 1.01 3.64 0.34
C VAL A 264 0.83 2.18 -0.04
N ASN A 265 -0.19 1.88 -0.83
CA ASN A 265 -0.54 0.53 -1.24
C ASN A 265 -0.60 0.40 -2.76
N LYS A 266 0.25 -0.44 -3.34
CA LYS A 266 0.21 -0.84 -4.76
C LYS A 266 -0.59 -2.14 -5.01
N THR A 267 -0.96 -2.83 -3.94
CA THR A 267 -1.77 -4.06 -3.93
C THR A 267 -2.91 -3.86 -2.93
N VAL A 268 -3.97 -3.19 -3.40
CA VAL A 268 -5.05 -2.69 -2.55
C VAL A 268 -5.93 -3.85 -2.08
N GLY A 269 -5.94 -4.13 -0.77
CA GLY A 269 -6.88 -5.05 -0.14
C GLY A 269 -8.24 -4.40 0.11
N LEU A 270 -9.31 -5.19 0.10
CA LEU A 270 -10.67 -4.77 0.41
C LEU A 270 -11.20 -5.54 1.61
N SER A 271 -11.72 -4.83 2.60
CA SER A 271 -12.38 -5.44 3.77
C SER A 271 -13.77 -6.00 3.43
N ASN A 272 -14.51 -5.33 2.55
CA ASN A 272 -15.83 -5.77 2.06
C ASN A 272 -15.93 -5.57 0.53
N PRO A 273 -15.52 -6.58 -0.27
CA PRO A 273 -15.52 -6.47 -1.74
C PRO A 273 -16.92 -6.45 -2.36
N ASN A 274 -17.97 -6.84 -1.61
CA ASN A 274 -19.35 -6.89 -2.10
C ASN A 274 -20.15 -5.63 -1.72
N SER A 275 -19.56 -4.65 -1.05
CA SER A 275 -20.26 -3.39 -0.74
C SER A 275 -20.57 -2.58 -2.01
N GLU A 276 -21.67 -1.84 -2.02
CA GLU A 276 -22.01 -0.93 -3.11
C GLU A 276 -20.87 0.05 -3.42
N ARG A 277 -20.20 0.53 -2.36
CA ARG A 277 -19.02 1.39 -2.49
C ARG A 277 -17.90 0.70 -3.26
N ALA A 278 -17.55 -0.56 -2.92
CA ALA A 278 -16.51 -1.30 -3.62
C ALA A 278 -16.86 -1.55 -5.10
N VAL A 279 -18.12 -1.83 -5.39
CA VAL A 279 -18.61 -2.02 -6.77
C VAL A 279 -18.51 -0.72 -7.56
N LYS A 280 -18.97 0.41 -7.00
CA LYS A 280 -18.89 1.73 -7.66
C LYS A 280 -17.42 2.12 -7.89
N LEU A 281 -16.59 2.07 -6.84
CA LEU A 281 -15.15 2.32 -6.92
C LEU A 281 -14.49 1.51 -8.03
N THR A 282 -14.80 0.21 -8.09
CA THR A 282 -14.19 -0.69 -9.08
C THR A 282 -14.58 -0.31 -10.50
N ARG A 283 -15.88 0.00 -10.74
CA ARG A 283 -16.37 0.39 -12.06
C ARG A 283 -15.72 1.67 -12.55
N ASP A 284 -15.62 2.68 -11.67
CA ASP A 284 -15.01 3.98 -11.98
C ASP A 284 -13.51 3.81 -12.29
N LEU A 285 -12.79 3.06 -11.47
CA LEU A 285 -11.35 2.83 -11.67
C LEU A 285 -11.04 1.96 -12.88
N ALA A 286 -11.91 1.02 -13.25
CA ALA A 286 -11.69 0.17 -14.42
C ALA A 286 -11.57 0.96 -15.74
N GLU A 287 -12.20 2.16 -15.82
CA GLU A 287 -12.07 3.10 -16.94
C GLU A 287 -10.66 3.68 -17.06
N GLY A 288 -9.92 3.78 -15.95
CA GLY A 288 -8.58 4.36 -15.91
C GLY A 288 -7.52 3.56 -16.67
N LEU A 289 -7.82 2.34 -17.09
CA LEU A 289 -6.95 1.56 -17.96
C LEU A 289 -6.75 2.25 -19.32
N ILE A 290 -7.80 2.86 -19.86
CA ILE A 290 -7.76 3.54 -21.17
C ILE A 290 -6.84 4.77 -21.07
N SER A 291 -7.05 5.61 -20.09
CA SER A 291 -6.25 6.82 -19.91
C SER A 291 -4.77 6.53 -19.62
N PHE A 292 -4.49 5.44 -18.88
CA PHE A 292 -3.11 4.96 -18.68
C PHE A 292 -2.42 4.65 -20.01
N LEU A 293 -3.11 3.98 -20.93
CA LEU A 293 -2.56 3.62 -22.23
C LEU A 293 -2.38 4.83 -23.15
N GLU A 294 -3.34 5.75 -23.17
CA GLU A 294 -3.24 7.00 -23.92
C GLU A 294 -2.03 7.84 -23.49
N ALA A 295 -1.77 7.92 -22.18
CA ALA A 295 -0.62 8.61 -21.65
C ALA A 295 0.70 7.96 -22.10
N ASN A 296 0.78 6.61 -22.14
CA ASN A 296 1.97 5.89 -22.60
C ASN A 296 2.25 6.08 -24.09
N VAL A 297 1.21 6.09 -24.95
CA VAL A 297 1.35 6.36 -26.39
C VAL A 297 1.90 7.76 -26.63
N GLN A 298 1.45 8.77 -25.87
CA GLN A 298 1.95 10.14 -25.98
C GLN A 298 3.43 10.28 -25.58
N VAL A 299 3.89 9.49 -24.63
CA VAL A 299 5.30 9.49 -24.20
C VAL A 299 6.18 8.82 -25.25
N GLN A 300 5.76 7.69 -25.82
CA GLN A 300 6.52 6.97 -26.88
C GLN A 300 6.63 7.79 -28.17
N GLY A 301 5.55 8.44 -28.62
CA GLY A 301 5.55 9.29 -29.83
C GLY A 301 6.31 10.62 -29.71
N ARG A 302 6.94 10.94 -28.57
CA ARG A 302 7.83 12.10 -28.42
C ARG A 302 9.31 11.75 -28.60
N PHE A 303 9.63 10.47 -28.68
CA PHE A 303 10.99 9.95 -28.83
C PHE A 303 11.28 9.32 -30.20
N ASP A 304 10.23 9.19 -31.05
CA ASP A 304 10.31 8.86 -32.47
C ASP A 304 10.28 10.17 -33.32
#